data_3067fc3341c103480e44fd33d4e49bcd
#
_entry.id   3067fc3341c103480e44fd33d4e49bcd
#
_cell.length_a   1.000
_cell.length_b   1.000
_cell.length_c   1.000
_cell.angle_alpha   90.00
_cell.angle_beta   90.00
_cell.angle_gamma   90.00
#
_symmetry.space_group_name_H-M   'P 1'
#
loop_
_entity.id
_entity.type
_entity.pdbx_description
1 polymer ?
#
loop_
_entity_poly.entity_id
_entity_poly.type
_entity_poly.pdbx_seq_one_letter_code
_entity_poly.pdbx_strand_id
1 'polypeptide(L)'
;MGAIFDDELKRLRSHFMEMGIDASEQIYQATKAFTDHDADLADKVLTTDTKINDEEIHLEKQALKLMALQNPFATDFRKIISILKASTDIERLGDYSTHIARAAITLSKFEHHEDIEQPIEQMMMIVRKMLERILDAYVYTDEQVAYEVANEDLKVDLLYVKLQKEIMKALVKGGEDVKAYESYLAVLRNLE
;
A
#
# COMPACT_ATOMS: atom_id res chain seq x y z
N MET A 1 2.60 4.56 -36.25
CA MET A 1 2.04 4.93 -34.96
C MET A 1 2.83 6.12 -34.48
N GLY A 2 2.18 7.17 -34.13
CA GLY A 2 2.83 8.47 -34.16
C GLY A 2 3.27 8.95 -32.78
N ALA A 3 4.06 9.99 -32.79
CA ALA A 3 4.54 10.73 -31.61
C ALA A 3 3.45 11.00 -30.56
N ILE A 4 2.19 11.14 -31.00
CA ILE A 4 1.02 11.34 -30.11
C ILE A 4 0.78 10.14 -29.21
N PHE A 5 0.83 8.90 -29.74
CA PHE A 5 0.64 7.68 -28.95
C PHE A 5 1.76 7.53 -27.89
N ASP A 6 3.00 7.72 -28.31
CA ASP A 6 4.16 7.61 -27.42
C ASP A 6 4.10 8.63 -26.29
N ASP A 7 3.65 9.85 -26.59
CA ASP A 7 3.50 10.91 -25.59
C ASP A 7 2.35 10.60 -24.61
N GLU A 8 1.21 10.09 -25.08
CA GLU A 8 0.09 9.70 -24.22
C GLU A 8 0.45 8.49 -23.35
N LEU A 9 1.17 7.51 -23.89
CA LEU A 9 1.65 6.37 -23.10
C LEU A 9 2.65 6.79 -22.02
N LYS A 10 3.54 7.74 -22.31
CA LYS A 10 4.45 8.34 -21.33
C LYS A 10 3.68 9.04 -20.22
N ARG A 11 2.64 9.83 -20.56
CA ARG A 11 1.79 10.49 -19.57
C ARG A 11 1.08 9.49 -18.67
N LEU A 12 0.52 8.41 -19.25
CA LEU A 12 -0.13 7.34 -18.47
C LEU A 12 0.87 6.71 -17.48
N ARG A 13 2.11 6.45 -17.91
CA ARG A 13 3.16 5.93 -17.03
C ARG A 13 3.54 6.91 -15.92
N SER A 14 3.64 8.21 -16.24
CA SER A 14 3.95 9.24 -15.24
C SER A 14 2.86 9.32 -14.17
N HIS A 15 1.59 9.34 -14.55
CA HIS A 15 0.48 9.37 -13.59
C HIS A 15 0.44 8.09 -12.73
N PHE A 16 0.74 6.92 -13.31
CA PHE A 16 0.86 5.68 -12.55
C PHE A 16 1.97 5.76 -11.48
N MET A 17 3.12 6.33 -11.85
CA MET A 17 4.22 6.53 -10.90
C MET A 17 3.87 7.54 -9.80
N GLU A 18 3.19 8.64 -10.15
CA GLU A 18 2.71 9.64 -9.19
C GLU A 18 1.75 8.99 -8.19
N MET A 19 0.78 8.20 -8.64
CA MET A 19 -0.12 7.42 -7.79
C MET A 19 0.64 6.48 -6.85
N GLY A 20 1.67 5.78 -7.35
CA GLY A 20 2.51 4.90 -6.53
C GLY A 20 3.28 5.65 -5.44
N ILE A 21 3.80 6.84 -5.75
CA ILE A 21 4.48 7.72 -4.78
C ILE A 21 3.49 8.20 -3.72
N ASP A 22 2.30 8.62 -4.11
CA ASP A 22 1.27 9.09 -3.19
C ASP A 22 0.81 7.96 -2.25
N ALA A 23 0.67 6.72 -2.76
CA ALA A 23 0.39 5.56 -1.93
C ALA A 23 1.53 5.25 -0.94
N SER A 24 2.80 5.32 -1.37
CA SER A 24 3.95 5.16 -0.46
C SER A 24 3.98 6.21 0.64
N GLU A 25 3.64 7.45 0.33
CA GLU A 25 3.55 8.53 1.33
C GLU A 25 2.38 8.28 2.30
N GLN A 26 1.23 7.82 1.81
CA GLN A 26 0.08 7.49 2.65
C GLN A 26 0.39 6.33 3.61
N ILE A 27 1.08 5.27 3.13
CA ILE A 27 1.57 4.18 3.97
C ILE A 27 2.51 4.72 5.06
N TYR A 28 3.44 5.62 4.69
CA TYR A 28 4.35 6.23 5.66
C TYR A 28 3.62 7.02 6.75
N GLN A 29 2.65 7.83 6.35
CA GLN A 29 1.87 8.63 7.30
C GLN A 29 1.01 7.75 8.21
N ALA A 30 0.39 6.69 7.67
CA ALA A 30 -0.37 5.72 8.46
C ALA A 30 0.53 4.97 9.44
N THR A 31 1.73 4.55 9.01
CA THR A 31 2.74 3.93 9.87
C THR A 31 3.14 4.86 11.00
N LYS A 32 3.44 6.11 10.68
CA LYS A 32 3.84 7.10 11.67
C LYS A 32 2.71 7.39 12.68
N ALA A 33 1.48 7.54 12.18
CA ALA A 33 0.32 7.71 13.04
C ALA A 33 0.12 6.54 14.02
N PHE A 34 0.38 5.32 13.54
CA PHE A 34 0.34 4.11 14.37
C PHE A 34 1.47 4.10 15.42
N THR A 35 2.72 4.32 15.01
CA THR A 35 3.90 4.25 15.88
C THR A 35 3.87 5.33 16.96
N ASP A 36 3.47 6.55 16.60
CA ASP A 36 3.44 7.70 17.50
C ASP A 36 2.12 7.80 18.29
N HIS A 37 1.15 6.90 18.05
CA HIS A 37 -0.23 6.98 18.56
C HIS A 37 -0.88 8.36 18.26
N ASP A 38 -0.55 8.92 17.09
CA ASP A 38 -0.97 10.26 16.68
C ASP A 38 -2.33 10.20 15.94
N ALA A 39 -3.40 10.44 16.72
CA ALA A 39 -4.76 10.44 16.18
C ALA A 39 -5.00 11.57 15.17
N ASP A 40 -4.35 12.73 15.32
CA ASP A 40 -4.51 13.87 14.40
C ASP A 40 -3.86 13.56 13.04
N LEU A 41 -2.71 12.90 13.05
CA LEU A 41 -2.07 12.42 11.82
C LEU A 41 -2.89 11.32 11.16
N ALA A 42 -3.46 10.41 11.95
CA ALA A 42 -4.35 9.37 11.45
C ALA A 42 -5.60 9.95 10.77
N ASP A 43 -6.23 10.96 11.36
CA ASP A 43 -7.38 11.67 10.75
C ASP A 43 -7.00 12.34 9.42
N LYS A 44 -5.78 12.88 9.30
CA LYS A 44 -5.29 13.41 8.02
C LYS A 44 -5.19 12.33 6.96
N VAL A 45 -4.66 11.14 7.29
CA VAL A 45 -4.62 10.01 6.35
C VAL A 45 -6.01 9.66 5.86
N LEU A 46 -7.02 9.61 6.74
CA LEU A 46 -8.40 9.31 6.35
C LEU A 46 -9.01 10.36 5.42
N THR A 47 -8.61 11.62 5.54
CA THR A 47 -9.12 12.69 4.67
C THR A 47 -8.45 12.74 3.30
N THR A 48 -7.27 12.16 3.14
CA THR A 48 -6.52 12.14 1.87
C THR A 48 -6.80 10.90 1.02
N ASP A 49 -7.53 9.93 1.53
CA ASP A 49 -7.85 8.67 0.86
C ASP A 49 -8.50 8.85 -0.52
N THR A 50 -9.44 9.78 -0.64
CA THR A 50 -10.12 10.08 -1.91
C THR A 50 -9.18 10.44 -3.06
N LYS A 51 -7.96 10.91 -2.77
CA LYS A 51 -6.99 11.29 -3.78
C LYS A 51 -6.53 10.08 -4.61
N ILE A 52 -6.15 8.98 -3.96
CA ILE A 52 -5.66 7.77 -4.65
C ILE A 52 -6.79 7.12 -5.47
N ASN A 53 -8.01 7.09 -4.93
CA ASN A 53 -9.19 6.60 -5.65
C ASN A 53 -9.47 7.43 -6.90
N ASP A 54 -9.40 8.76 -6.81
CA ASP A 54 -9.61 9.66 -7.96
C ASP A 54 -8.49 9.49 -9.01
N GLU A 55 -7.26 9.23 -8.57
CA GLU A 55 -6.13 8.94 -9.46
C GLU A 55 -6.31 7.60 -10.19
N GLU A 56 -6.79 6.54 -9.52
CA GLU A 56 -7.12 5.27 -10.18
C GLU A 56 -8.17 5.47 -11.27
N ILE A 57 -9.29 6.14 -10.94
CA ILE A 57 -10.35 6.43 -11.90
C ILE A 57 -9.83 7.25 -13.08
N HIS A 58 -8.93 8.19 -12.83
CA HIS A 58 -8.32 9.01 -13.89
C HIS A 58 -7.43 8.17 -14.81
N LEU A 59 -6.59 7.31 -14.24
CA LEU A 59 -5.74 6.38 -14.97
C LEU A 59 -6.55 5.41 -15.83
N GLU A 60 -7.63 4.85 -15.27
CA GLU A 60 -8.54 3.97 -16.02
C GLU A 60 -9.12 4.68 -17.25
N LYS A 61 -9.68 5.87 -17.08
CA LYS A 61 -10.24 6.68 -18.18
C LYS A 61 -9.19 7.00 -19.23
N GLN A 62 -7.98 7.36 -18.81
CA GLN A 62 -6.87 7.68 -19.72
C GLN A 62 -6.43 6.44 -20.51
N ALA A 63 -6.29 5.30 -19.86
CA ALA A 63 -5.90 4.03 -20.49
C ALA A 63 -6.96 3.54 -21.49
N LEU A 64 -8.24 3.56 -21.12
CA LEU A 64 -9.36 3.19 -21.99
C LEU A 64 -9.42 4.10 -23.22
N LYS A 65 -9.27 5.41 -23.04
CA LYS A 65 -9.22 6.38 -24.14
C LYS A 65 -8.06 6.10 -25.08
N LEU A 66 -6.86 5.82 -24.55
CA LEU A 66 -5.67 5.52 -25.33
C LEU A 66 -5.87 4.26 -26.17
N MET A 67 -6.41 3.19 -25.59
CA MET A 67 -6.72 1.94 -26.30
C MET A 67 -7.77 2.14 -27.39
N ALA A 68 -8.85 2.87 -27.11
CA ALA A 68 -9.95 3.07 -28.06
C ALA A 68 -9.56 3.93 -29.26
N LEU A 69 -8.73 4.96 -29.07
CA LEU A 69 -8.40 5.92 -30.12
C LEU A 69 -7.19 5.52 -30.95
N GLN A 70 -6.26 4.77 -30.39
CA GLN A 70 -4.94 4.55 -31.01
C GLN A 70 -4.71 3.12 -31.47
N ASN A 71 -5.60 2.18 -31.11
CA ASN A 71 -5.53 0.76 -31.50
C ASN A 71 -4.10 0.20 -31.37
N PRO A 72 -3.54 0.14 -30.14
CA PRO A 72 -2.12 -0.16 -29.90
C PRO A 72 -1.74 -1.59 -30.32
N PHE A 73 -0.48 -1.79 -30.70
CA PHE A 73 0.06 -3.12 -30.96
C PHE A 73 0.12 -3.96 -29.68
N ALA A 74 0.19 -5.28 -29.82
CA ALA A 74 0.14 -6.24 -28.71
C ALA A 74 1.08 -5.90 -27.54
N THR A 75 2.30 -5.42 -27.82
CA THR A 75 3.27 -5.05 -26.79
C THR A 75 2.83 -3.82 -25.98
N ASP A 76 2.37 -2.78 -26.65
CA ASP A 76 1.94 -1.55 -25.99
C ASP A 76 0.58 -1.73 -25.31
N PHE A 77 -0.30 -2.53 -25.90
CA PHE A 77 -1.53 -2.96 -25.26
C PHE A 77 -1.27 -3.65 -23.91
N ARG A 78 -0.28 -4.59 -23.88
CA ARG A 78 0.11 -5.25 -22.63
C ARG A 78 0.63 -4.27 -21.57
N LYS A 79 1.41 -3.26 -21.96
CA LYS A 79 1.89 -2.22 -21.02
C LYS A 79 0.72 -1.44 -20.42
N ILE A 80 -0.26 -1.06 -21.21
CA ILE A 80 -1.45 -0.35 -20.73
C ILE A 80 -2.25 -1.23 -19.76
N ILE A 81 -2.48 -2.50 -20.09
CA ILE A 81 -3.18 -3.43 -19.20
C ILE A 81 -2.41 -3.68 -17.91
N SER A 82 -1.07 -3.75 -17.95
CA SER A 82 -0.28 -3.91 -16.73
C SER A 82 -0.42 -2.71 -15.79
N ILE A 83 -0.45 -1.49 -16.33
CA ILE A 83 -0.70 -0.28 -15.56
C ILE A 83 -2.09 -0.34 -14.90
N LEU A 84 -3.14 -0.68 -15.66
CA LEU A 84 -4.49 -0.78 -15.12
C LEU A 84 -4.61 -1.77 -13.97
N LYS A 85 -3.99 -2.95 -14.11
CA LYS A 85 -4.00 -3.94 -13.03
C LYS A 85 -3.25 -3.45 -11.80
N ALA A 86 -2.05 -2.90 -12.01
CA ALA A 86 -1.23 -2.41 -10.92
C ALA A 86 -1.83 -1.17 -10.23
N SER A 87 -2.56 -0.30 -10.95
CA SER A 87 -3.22 0.86 -10.32
C SER A 87 -4.31 0.44 -9.34
N THR A 88 -5.07 -0.61 -9.66
CA THR A 88 -6.05 -1.17 -8.72
C THR A 88 -5.39 -1.77 -7.47
N ASP A 89 -4.23 -2.43 -7.63
CA ASP A 89 -3.48 -2.94 -6.46
C ASP A 89 -2.91 -1.79 -5.62
N ILE A 90 -2.46 -0.68 -6.23
CA ILE A 90 -1.98 0.52 -5.51
C ILE A 90 -3.14 1.21 -4.77
N GLU A 91 -4.31 1.31 -5.37
CA GLU A 91 -5.51 1.84 -4.71
C GLU A 91 -5.84 1.04 -3.45
N ARG A 92 -5.80 -0.30 -3.52
CA ARG A 92 -5.99 -1.17 -2.34
C ARG A 92 -4.96 -0.94 -1.25
N LEU A 93 -3.70 -0.62 -1.58
CA LEU A 93 -2.70 -0.23 -0.58
C LEU A 93 -3.08 1.08 0.12
N GLY A 94 -3.69 2.02 -0.59
CA GLY A 94 -4.31 3.22 -0.03
C GLY A 94 -5.40 2.86 0.99
N ASP A 95 -6.36 2.02 0.61
CA ASP A 95 -7.42 1.52 1.49
C ASP A 95 -6.85 0.86 2.76
N TYR A 96 -5.85 -0.01 2.64
CA TYR A 96 -5.20 -0.64 3.78
C TYR A 96 -4.55 0.39 4.71
N SER A 97 -3.96 1.45 4.14
CA SER A 97 -3.38 2.55 4.93
C SER A 97 -4.45 3.28 5.76
N THR A 98 -5.67 3.47 5.22
CA THR A 98 -6.77 4.05 5.99
C THR A 98 -7.25 3.13 7.11
N HIS A 99 -7.25 1.82 6.91
CA HIS A 99 -7.57 0.85 7.96
C HIS A 99 -6.53 0.91 9.10
N ILE A 100 -5.25 1.04 8.78
CA ILE A 100 -4.17 1.23 9.76
C ILE A 100 -4.37 2.54 10.52
N ALA A 101 -4.69 3.64 9.84
CA ALA A 101 -4.96 4.92 10.47
C ALA A 101 -6.15 4.86 11.44
N ARG A 102 -7.25 4.18 11.08
CA ARG A 102 -8.38 3.95 12.00
C ARG A 102 -7.99 3.15 13.24
N ALA A 103 -7.13 2.15 13.08
CA ALA A 103 -6.59 1.41 14.20
C ALA A 103 -5.71 2.30 15.09
N ALA A 104 -4.88 3.17 14.51
CA ALA A 104 -4.05 4.13 15.24
C ALA A 104 -4.91 5.08 16.11
N ILE A 105 -6.03 5.61 15.60
CA ILE A 105 -6.99 6.40 16.38
C ILE A 105 -7.55 5.62 17.57
N THR A 106 -7.80 4.34 17.40
CA THR A 106 -8.26 3.49 18.49
C THR A 106 -7.16 3.29 19.51
N LEU A 107 -5.97 2.94 19.05
CA LEU A 107 -4.79 2.64 19.88
C LEU A 107 -4.29 3.86 20.66
N SER A 108 -4.47 5.08 20.17
CA SER A 108 -4.09 6.30 20.87
C SER A 108 -4.76 6.46 22.25
N LYS A 109 -5.77 5.65 22.57
CA LYS A 109 -6.52 5.65 23.84
C LYS A 109 -6.02 4.58 24.82
N PHE A 110 -5.04 3.78 24.43
CA PHE A 110 -4.51 2.65 25.20
C PHE A 110 -3.02 2.85 25.48
N GLU A 111 -2.50 2.10 26.44
CA GLU A 111 -1.07 2.04 26.70
C GLU A 111 -0.32 1.37 25.54
N HIS A 112 0.93 1.75 25.33
CA HIS A 112 1.80 1.16 24.32
C HIS A 112 2.19 -0.27 24.71
N HIS A 113 2.08 -1.19 23.77
CA HIS A 113 2.58 -2.56 23.85
C HIS A 113 3.80 -2.70 22.93
N GLU A 114 4.97 -2.19 23.39
CA GLU A 114 6.20 -2.13 22.59
C GLU A 114 6.60 -3.49 21.99
N ASP A 115 6.37 -4.58 22.71
CA ASP A 115 6.62 -5.96 22.27
C ASP A 115 5.78 -6.39 21.05
N ILE A 116 4.65 -5.73 20.80
CA ILE A 116 3.78 -5.93 19.66
C ILE A 116 4.02 -4.85 18.59
N GLU A 117 4.10 -3.61 19.01
CA GLU A 117 4.17 -2.44 18.11
C GLU A 117 5.48 -2.39 17.31
N GLN A 118 6.64 -2.64 17.94
CA GLN A 118 7.92 -2.62 17.24
C GLN A 118 8.01 -3.65 16.09
N PRO A 119 7.61 -4.93 16.27
CA PRO A 119 7.58 -5.85 15.14
C PRO A 119 6.58 -5.49 14.05
N ILE A 120 5.42 -4.89 14.38
CA ILE A 120 4.46 -4.39 13.39
C ILE A 120 5.07 -3.22 12.61
N GLU A 121 5.75 -2.29 13.26
CA GLU A 121 6.46 -1.20 12.60
C GLU A 121 7.53 -1.73 11.63
N GLN A 122 8.31 -2.73 12.04
CA GLN A 122 9.27 -3.37 11.15
C GLN A 122 8.59 -3.98 9.91
N MET A 123 7.44 -4.62 10.08
CA MET A 123 6.66 -5.17 8.98
C MET A 123 6.16 -4.07 8.03
N MET A 124 5.65 -2.94 8.56
CA MET A 124 5.25 -1.77 7.77
C MET A 124 6.41 -1.21 6.94
N MET A 125 7.61 -1.09 7.53
CA MET A 125 8.80 -0.63 6.81
C MET A 125 9.20 -1.58 5.68
N ILE A 126 9.06 -2.90 5.87
CA ILE A 126 9.33 -3.89 4.82
C ILE A 126 8.35 -3.71 3.67
N VAL A 127 7.04 -3.67 3.96
CA VAL A 127 5.98 -3.51 2.94
C VAL A 127 6.17 -2.22 2.13
N ARG A 128 6.42 -1.09 2.80
CA ARG A 128 6.72 0.17 2.13
C ARG A 128 7.92 0.07 1.20
N LYS A 129 9.02 -0.51 1.68
CA LYS A 129 10.23 -0.70 0.87
C LYS A 129 9.99 -1.63 -0.32
N MET A 130 9.15 -2.65 -0.17
CA MET A 130 8.74 -3.50 -1.29
C MET A 130 8.00 -2.69 -2.35
N LEU A 131 7.05 -1.82 -1.97
CA LEU A 131 6.35 -0.93 -2.90
C LEU A 131 7.33 0.01 -3.63
N GLU A 132 8.22 0.68 -2.92
CA GLU A 132 9.20 1.59 -3.53
C GLU A 132 10.10 0.83 -4.54
N ARG A 133 10.58 -0.34 -4.18
CA ARG A 133 11.42 -1.17 -5.05
C ARG A 133 10.68 -1.70 -6.28
N ILE A 134 9.41 -2.09 -6.16
CA ILE A 134 8.65 -2.57 -7.32
C ILE A 134 8.30 -1.44 -8.28
N LEU A 135 8.06 -0.22 -7.79
CA LEU A 135 7.89 0.97 -8.62
C LEU A 135 9.18 1.30 -9.39
N ASP A 136 10.34 1.25 -8.74
CA ASP A 136 11.63 1.42 -9.40
C ASP A 136 11.87 0.34 -10.46
N ALA A 137 11.61 -0.93 -10.13
CA ALA A 137 11.72 -2.04 -11.07
C ALA A 137 10.84 -1.83 -12.31
N TYR A 138 9.65 -1.28 -12.13
CA TYR A 138 8.75 -0.93 -13.24
C TYR A 138 9.34 0.17 -14.12
N VAL A 139 9.92 1.23 -13.54
CA VAL A 139 10.54 2.33 -14.29
C VAL A 139 11.68 1.83 -15.16
N TYR A 140 12.57 1.02 -14.57
CA TYR A 140 13.78 0.51 -15.24
C TYR A 140 13.54 -0.79 -16.02
N THR A 141 12.32 -1.33 -15.98
CA THR A 141 11.97 -2.63 -16.60
C THR A 141 12.91 -3.74 -16.08
N ASP A 142 13.15 -3.74 -14.76
CA ASP A 142 14.06 -4.68 -14.08
C ASP A 142 13.27 -5.87 -13.53
N GLU A 143 13.22 -6.95 -14.34
CA GLU A 143 12.54 -8.19 -13.96
C GLU A 143 13.21 -8.88 -12.76
N GLN A 144 14.53 -8.75 -12.62
CA GLN A 144 15.26 -9.38 -11.53
C GLN A 144 14.84 -8.77 -10.18
N VAL A 145 14.81 -7.45 -10.08
CA VAL A 145 14.33 -6.74 -8.88
C VAL A 145 12.87 -7.07 -8.59
N ALA A 146 12.01 -7.19 -9.61
CA ALA A 146 10.62 -7.58 -9.42
C ALA A 146 10.50 -8.99 -8.77
N TYR A 147 11.28 -9.96 -9.22
CA TYR A 147 11.34 -11.30 -8.60
C TYR A 147 11.90 -11.28 -7.18
N GLU A 148 12.90 -10.45 -6.90
CA GLU A 148 13.45 -10.29 -5.55
C GLU A 148 12.41 -9.74 -4.59
N VAL A 149 11.67 -8.71 -5.00
CA VAL A 149 10.58 -8.13 -4.21
C VAL A 149 9.49 -9.18 -3.94
N ALA A 150 9.07 -9.94 -4.95
CA ALA A 150 8.08 -11.00 -4.76
C ALA A 150 8.54 -12.07 -3.75
N ASN A 151 9.84 -12.36 -3.67
CA ASN A 151 10.38 -13.28 -2.67
C ASN A 151 10.49 -12.66 -1.26
N GLU A 152 10.49 -11.33 -1.13
CA GLU A 152 10.48 -10.67 0.18
C GLU A 152 9.16 -10.83 0.91
N ASP A 153 8.08 -11.10 0.20
CA ASP A 153 6.74 -11.40 0.74
C ASP A 153 6.78 -12.53 1.78
N LEU A 154 7.60 -13.55 1.56
CA LEU A 154 7.82 -14.62 2.54
C LEU A 154 8.27 -14.14 3.91
N LYS A 155 8.94 -12.98 3.99
CA LYS A 155 9.35 -12.40 5.29
C LYS A 155 8.15 -11.76 5.98
N VAL A 156 7.27 -11.14 5.20
CA VAL A 156 6.02 -10.53 5.68
C VAL A 156 5.11 -11.63 6.23
N ASP A 157 4.92 -12.72 5.49
CA ASP A 157 4.14 -13.90 5.90
C ASP A 157 4.64 -14.49 7.23
N LEU A 158 5.96 -14.68 7.36
CA LEU A 158 6.55 -15.24 8.58
C LEU A 158 6.35 -14.33 9.79
N LEU A 159 6.49 -13.00 9.60
CA LEU A 159 6.23 -12.02 10.65
C LEU A 159 4.75 -12.02 11.03
N TYR A 160 3.86 -12.03 10.04
CA TYR A 160 2.42 -12.12 10.24
C TYR A 160 2.03 -13.31 11.12
N VAL A 161 2.44 -14.52 10.74
CA VAL A 161 2.10 -15.76 11.49
C VAL A 161 2.65 -15.70 12.92
N LYS A 162 3.85 -15.19 13.11
CA LYS A 162 4.47 -15.04 14.45
C LYS A 162 3.67 -14.06 15.30
N LEU A 163 3.45 -12.84 14.81
CA LEU A 163 2.78 -11.77 15.53
C LEU A 163 1.33 -12.11 15.84
N GLN A 164 0.61 -12.70 14.89
CA GLN A 164 -0.76 -13.16 15.09
C GLN A 164 -0.84 -14.11 16.29
N LYS A 165 0.09 -15.08 16.40
CA LYS A 165 0.12 -16.02 17.53
C LYS A 165 0.43 -15.32 18.86
N GLU A 166 1.30 -14.33 18.87
CA GLU A 166 1.66 -13.57 20.07
C GLU A 166 0.49 -12.71 20.56
N ILE A 167 -0.15 -11.97 19.65
CA ILE A 167 -1.33 -11.16 19.96
C ILE A 167 -2.50 -12.04 20.44
N MET A 168 -2.77 -13.16 19.79
CA MET A 168 -3.81 -14.09 20.20
C MET A 168 -3.56 -14.70 21.58
N LYS A 169 -2.30 -14.97 21.93
CA LYS A 169 -1.96 -15.44 23.29
C LYS A 169 -2.19 -14.37 24.34
N ALA A 170 -1.86 -13.11 24.04
CA ALA A 170 -2.11 -11.98 24.92
C ALA A 170 -3.62 -11.79 25.15
N LEU A 171 -4.41 -11.84 24.08
CA LEU A 171 -5.86 -11.71 24.12
C LEU A 171 -6.54 -12.81 24.96
N VAL A 172 -6.08 -14.06 24.87
CA VAL A 172 -6.60 -15.20 25.66
C VAL A 172 -6.25 -15.11 27.14
N LYS A 173 -5.13 -14.48 27.50
CA LYS A 173 -4.75 -14.27 28.91
C LYS A 173 -5.68 -13.32 29.67
N GLY A 174 -6.57 -12.63 28.95
CA GLY A 174 -7.61 -11.78 29.51
C GLY A 174 -7.01 -10.53 30.19
N GLY A 175 -6.88 -9.45 29.44
CA GLY A 175 -6.51 -8.13 29.95
C GLY A 175 -7.64 -7.13 29.72
N GLU A 176 -7.51 -5.95 30.29
CA GLU A 176 -8.45 -4.84 30.07
C GLU A 176 -8.37 -4.27 28.64
N ASP A 177 -7.34 -4.64 27.85
CA ASP A 177 -6.99 -4.08 26.55
C ASP A 177 -7.46 -4.89 25.34
N VAL A 178 -8.56 -5.64 25.44
CA VAL A 178 -9.11 -6.46 24.33
C VAL A 178 -9.22 -5.64 23.03
N LYS A 179 -9.70 -4.40 23.10
CA LYS A 179 -9.83 -3.53 21.94
C LYS A 179 -8.49 -3.13 21.31
N ALA A 180 -7.45 -2.98 22.12
CA ALA A 180 -6.10 -2.72 21.60
C ALA A 180 -5.59 -3.93 20.82
N TYR A 181 -5.70 -5.14 21.37
CA TYR A 181 -5.30 -6.36 20.68
C TYR A 181 -6.10 -6.63 19.39
N GLU A 182 -7.40 -6.35 19.38
CA GLU A 182 -8.22 -6.41 18.16
C GLU A 182 -7.72 -5.42 17.11
N SER A 183 -7.32 -4.21 17.53
CA SER A 183 -6.77 -3.19 16.62
C SER A 183 -5.41 -3.62 16.07
N TYR A 184 -4.52 -4.21 16.88
CA TYR A 184 -3.26 -4.78 16.40
C TYR A 184 -3.48 -5.90 15.37
N LEU A 185 -4.45 -6.80 15.61
CA LEU A 185 -4.82 -7.83 14.64
C LEU A 185 -5.40 -7.25 13.34
N ALA A 186 -6.14 -6.14 13.44
CA ALA A 186 -6.64 -5.44 12.26
C ALA A 186 -5.49 -4.84 11.44
N VAL A 187 -4.54 -4.16 12.09
CA VAL A 187 -3.33 -3.63 11.44
C VAL A 187 -2.56 -4.76 10.76
N LEU A 188 -2.31 -5.84 11.49
CA LEU A 188 -1.52 -6.97 10.99
C LEU A 188 -2.14 -7.59 9.72
N ARG A 189 -3.47 -7.73 9.66
CA ARG A 189 -4.18 -8.24 8.47
C ARG A 189 -4.14 -7.31 7.27
N ASN A 190 -3.92 -6.02 7.47
CA ASN A 190 -3.79 -5.05 6.38
C ASN A 190 -2.34 -4.91 5.88
N LEU A 191 -1.40 -5.57 6.52
CA LEU A 191 0.01 -5.59 6.13
C LEU A 191 0.40 -6.86 5.35
N GLU A 192 -0.37 -7.93 5.48
CA GLU A 192 -0.25 -9.14 4.68
C GLU A 192 -1.05 -9.02 3.37
#